data_ffb6037cf681a4f416176816c81c5172
#
_entry.id   ffb6037cf681a4f416176816c81c5172
#
_cell.length_a   1.000
_cell.length_b   1.000
_cell.length_c   1.000
_cell.angle_alpha   90.00
_cell.angle_beta   90.00
_cell.angle_gamma   90.00
#
_symmetry.space_group_name_H-M   'P 1'
#
loop_
_entity.id
_entity.type
_entity.pdbx_description
1 polymer ?
#
loop_
_entity_poly.entity_id
_entity_poly.type
_entity_poly.pdbx_seq_one_letter_code
_entity_poly.pdbx_strand_id
1 'polypeptide(L)'
;MVIGLLAITAIPTVTGISLASSEQRKANQRKEDNRRMMKFNIQAECNGDTDDDRELNGMSVVVRNEKVYLADPNPSNRSIPAFTALAFYIEYPELDETKHLDRGLGLPTYVQETPPLLNWIYADNETYELRYGNRSQSVEHIVGPWDWDKEERIISLDKKQKAFYAVEEEEGEWALYFDRDGDELEGVLEEQGLLDCAFVPVTLVRKIVEEKPPPAQPQSQPRGQSQGQAQGQNGKAGQK
;
A
#
# COMPACT_ATOMS: atom_id res chain seq x y z
N MET A 1 -41.76 53.35 19.08
CA MET A 1 -40.82 53.08 17.99
C MET A 1 -39.62 52.30 18.56
N VAL A 2 -39.69 50.99 18.51
CA VAL A 2 -38.58 50.12 18.94
C VAL A 2 -38.43 49.04 17.86
N ILE A 3 -37.66 49.36 16.84
CA ILE A 3 -37.25 48.39 15.80
C ILE A 3 -35.74 48.57 15.65
N GLY A 4 -34.94 47.61 16.07
CA GLY A 4 -33.52 47.66 15.79
C GLY A 4 -32.62 46.94 16.76
N LEU A 5 -32.87 45.66 17.10
CA LEU A 5 -31.90 44.89 17.88
C LEU A 5 -32.02 43.35 17.67
N LEU A 6 -32.22 42.90 16.45
CA LEU A 6 -32.32 41.45 16.17
C LEU A 6 -31.48 40.95 14.99
N ALA A 7 -30.48 41.71 14.53
CA ALA A 7 -29.72 41.31 13.34
C ALA A 7 -28.24 40.95 13.56
N ILE A 8 -27.73 40.86 14.83
CA ILE A 8 -26.29 40.74 15.05
C ILE A 8 -25.87 39.35 15.57
N THR A 9 -26.80 38.45 15.95
CA THR A 9 -26.44 37.17 16.56
C THR A 9 -26.37 35.97 15.62
N ALA A 10 -26.73 36.11 14.36
CA ALA A 10 -26.77 34.98 13.40
C ALA A 10 -25.44 34.74 12.67
N ILE A 11 -24.55 35.73 12.53
CA ILE A 11 -23.33 35.62 11.73
C ILE A 11 -22.25 34.74 12.39
N PRO A 12 -22.01 34.77 13.72
CA PRO A 12 -20.98 33.93 14.33
C PRO A 12 -21.28 32.42 14.30
N THR A 13 -22.58 32.08 14.35
CA THR A 13 -22.99 30.67 14.39
C THR A 13 -22.79 29.94 13.07
N VAL A 14 -23.04 30.62 11.95
CA VAL A 14 -22.87 30.04 10.60
C VAL A 14 -21.38 29.85 10.26
N THR A 15 -20.52 30.78 10.60
CA THR A 15 -19.07 30.65 10.43
C THR A 15 -18.48 29.58 11.34
N GLY A 16 -18.94 29.45 12.57
CA GLY A 16 -18.50 28.40 13.50
C GLY A 16 -18.85 26.99 13.01
N ILE A 17 -20.05 26.79 12.49
CA ILE A 17 -20.52 25.50 11.94
C ILE A 17 -19.73 25.15 10.67
N SER A 18 -19.47 26.11 9.78
CA SER A 18 -18.72 25.85 8.55
C SER A 18 -17.26 25.51 8.82
N LEU A 19 -16.60 26.14 9.78
CA LEU A 19 -15.25 25.82 10.21
C LEU A 19 -15.17 24.43 10.85
N ALA A 20 -16.07 24.13 11.79
CA ALA A 20 -16.12 22.82 12.43
C ALA A 20 -16.36 21.69 11.43
N SER A 21 -17.24 21.89 10.43
CA SER A 21 -17.50 20.90 9.38
C SER A 21 -16.29 20.72 8.46
N SER A 22 -15.54 21.78 8.15
CA SER A 22 -14.34 21.71 7.33
C SER A 22 -13.18 20.98 8.05
N GLU A 23 -13.01 21.22 9.34
CA GLU A 23 -12.02 20.52 10.16
C GLU A 23 -12.37 19.03 10.31
N GLN A 24 -13.65 18.71 10.50
CA GLN A 24 -14.10 17.33 10.56
C GLN A 24 -13.84 16.57 9.24
N ARG A 25 -14.10 17.21 8.10
CA ARG A 25 -13.79 16.63 6.78
C ARG A 25 -12.29 16.38 6.62
N LYS A 26 -11.45 17.35 6.97
CA LYS A 26 -9.99 17.18 6.94
C LYS A 26 -9.51 16.08 7.88
N ALA A 27 -10.10 15.95 9.07
CA ALA A 27 -9.76 14.90 10.01
C ALA A 27 -10.16 13.51 9.48
N ASN A 28 -11.32 13.40 8.84
CA ASN A 28 -11.76 12.15 8.22
C ASN A 28 -10.87 11.77 7.03
N GLN A 29 -10.54 12.74 6.18
CA GLN A 29 -9.61 12.53 5.05
C GLN A 29 -8.26 12.01 5.54
N ARG A 30 -7.65 12.64 6.54
CA ARG A 30 -6.37 12.17 7.12
C ARG A 30 -6.45 10.75 7.68
N LYS A 31 -7.60 10.38 8.28
CA LYS A 31 -7.80 9.00 8.78
C LYS A 31 -7.88 8.01 7.64
N GLU A 32 -8.54 8.36 6.55
CA GLU A 32 -8.62 7.53 5.35
C GLU A 32 -7.25 7.40 4.68
N ASP A 33 -6.54 8.50 4.47
CA ASP A 33 -5.19 8.50 3.92
C ASP A 33 -4.25 7.62 4.74
N ASN A 34 -4.30 7.73 6.08
CA ASN A 34 -3.49 6.89 6.98
C ASN A 34 -3.83 5.39 6.83
N ARG A 35 -5.12 5.02 6.68
CA ARG A 35 -5.51 3.62 6.45
C ARG A 35 -5.00 3.11 5.11
N ARG A 36 -5.02 3.94 4.06
CA ARG A 36 -4.51 3.59 2.74
C ARG A 36 -2.99 3.38 2.74
N MET A 37 -2.25 4.10 3.57
CA MET A 37 -0.81 3.96 3.73
C MET A 37 -0.39 2.80 4.65
N MET A 38 -1.32 2.10 5.30
CA MET A 38 -0.99 0.91 6.08
C MET A 38 -0.45 -0.18 5.16
N LYS A 39 0.69 -0.75 5.54
CA LYS A 39 1.34 -1.81 4.77
C LYS A 39 0.58 -3.13 4.89
N PHE A 40 0.48 -3.83 3.79
CA PHE A 40 -0.17 -5.14 3.73
C PHE A 40 0.53 -6.07 2.75
N ASN A 41 0.47 -7.36 3.04
CA ASN A 41 0.74 -8.40 2.06
C ASN A 41 -0.55 -8.70 1.28
N ILE A 42 -0.40 -9.27 0.10
CA ILE A 42 -1.51 -9.66 -0.76
C ILE A 42 -1.53 -11.19 -0.83
N GLN A 43 -2.71 -11.78 -0.66
CA GLN A 43 -2.92 -13.21 -0.81
C GLN A 43 -4.01 -13.50 -1.84
N ALA A 44 -3.92 -14.64 -2.48
CA ALA A 44 -4.97 -15.16 -3.35
C ALA A 44 -6.01 -15.92 -2.53
N GLU A 45 -7.28 -15.72 -2.84
CA GLU A 45 -8.40 -16.55 -2.41
C GLU A 45 -9.10 -17.12 -3.65
N CYS A 46 -9.24 -18.45 -3.72
CA CYS A 46 -9.92 -19.17 -4.77
C CYS A 46 -11.22 -19.72 -4.20
N ASN A 47 -12.30 -19.69 -5.02
CA ASN A 47 -13.62 -20.15 -4.61
C ASN A 47 -14.06 -21.45 -5.32
N GLY A 48 -13.20 -22.03 -6.15
CA GLY A 48 -13.45 -23.29 -6.84
C GLY A 48 -13.08 -24.50 -5.99
N ASP A 49 -13.37 -25.68 -6.54
CA ASP A 49 -13.14 -26.99 -5.92
C ASP A 49 -12.10 -27.81 -6.66
N THR A 50 -11.39 -27.25 -7.64
CA THR A 50 -10.32 -27.94 -8.38
C THR A 50 -9.07 -28.12 -7.51
N ASP A 51 -8.14 -28.94 -7.95
CA ASP A 51 -6.88 -29.11 -7.25
C ASP A 51 -6.03 -27.83 -7.32
N ASP A 52 -6.06 -27.14 -8.47
CA ASP A 52 -5.39 -25.86 -8.67
C ASP A 52 -5.98 -24.75 -7.76
N ASP A 53 -7.30 -24.68 -7.60
CA ASP A 53 -7.96 -23.77 -6.66
C ASP A 53 -7.46 -23.98 -5.23
N ARG A 54 -7.31 -25.24 -4.82
CA ARG A 54 -6.84 -25.58 -3.47
C ARG A 54 -5.38 -25.26 -3.27
N GLU A 55 -4.57 -25.46 -4.31
CA GLU A 55 -3.14 -25.13 -4.29
C GLU A 55 -2.93 -23.63 -4.17
N LEU A 56 -3.63 -22.83 -5.00
CA LEU A 56 -3.50 -21.38 -5.05
C LEU A 56 -4.10 -20.65 -3.85
N ASN A 57 -5.06 -21.29 -3.17
CA ASN A 57 -5.77 -20.64 -2.08
C ASN A 57 -4.86 -20.37 -0.87
N GLY A 58 -4.68 -19.11 -0.54
CA GLY A 58 -3.79 -18.65 0.53
C GLY A 58 -2.36 -18.38 0.08
N MET A 59 -2.00 -18.61 -1.19
CA MET A 59 -0.71 -18.21 -1.72
C MET A 59 -0.51 -16.70 -1.62
N SER A 60 0.73 -16.28 -1.42
CA SER A 60 1.13 -14.88 -1.33
C SER A 60 1.55 -14.34 -2.68
N VAL A 61 1.17 -13.09 -2.94
CA VAL A 61 1.70 -12.34 -4.07
C VAL A 61 3.17 -12.04 -3.84
N VAL A 62 3.99 -12.41 -4.80
CA VAL A 62 5.45 -12.21 -4.80
C VAL A 62 5.89 -11.49 -6.07
N VAL A 63 7.04 -10.83 -6.01
CA VAL A 63 7.62 -10.10 -7.13
C VAL A 63 9.00 -10.68 -7.47
N ARG A 64 9.23 -10.92 -8.77
CA ARG A 64 10.46 -11.48 -9.30
C ARG A 64 10.58 -11.14 -10.80
N ASN A 65 11.76 -10.77 -11.27
CA ASN A 65 12.04 -10.54 -12.69
C ASN A 65 11.02 -9.63 -13.40
N GLU A 66 10.64 -8.52 -12.73
CA GLU A 66 9.66 -7.54 -13.22
C GLU A 66 8.22 -8.05 -13.36
N LYS A 67 7.93 -9.29 -12.98
CA LYS A 67 6.57 -9.89 -12.97
C LYS A 67 6.08 -10.17 -11.56
N VAL A 68 4.77 -10.34 -11.46
CA VAL A 68 4.06 -10.65 -10.22
C VAL A 68 3.54 -12.08 -10.29
N TYR A 69 3.85 -12.88 -9.27
CA TYR A 69 3.51 -14.30 -9.18
C TYR A 69 2.76 -14.61 -7.88
N LEU A 70 2.18 -15.79 -7.83
CA LEU A 70 1.72 -16.44 -6.60
C LEU A 70 2.75 -17.46 -6.14
N ALA A 71 3.05 -17.49 -4.84
CA ALA A 71 3.96 -18.46 -4.27
C ALA A 71 3.61 -18.74 -2.79
N ASP A 72 4.16 -19.81 -2.25
CA ASP A 72 3.97 -20.18 -0.84
C ASP A 72 4.25 -18.98 0.09
N PRO A 73 3.35 -18.72 1.07
CA PRO A 73 3.53 -17.62 2.03
C PRO A 73 4.85 -17.73 2.81
N ASN A 74 5.33 -18.94 3.05
CA ASN A 74 6.62 -19.16 3.67
C ASN A 74 7.74 -19.14 2.62
N PRO A 75 8.65 -18.16 2.63
CA PRO A 75 9.75 -18.07 1.68
C PRO A 75 10.65 -19.33 1.61
N SER A 76 10.72 -20.11 2.70
CA SER A 76 11.54 -21.32 2.77
C SER A 76 10.97 -22.49 1.95
N ASN A 77 9.69 -22.44 1.60
CA ASN A 77 9.03 -23.48 0.81
C ASN A 77 9.06 -23.18 -0.69
N ARG A 78 9.49 -21.98 -1.08
CA ARG A 78 9.51 -21.56 -2.48
C ARG A 78 10.64 -22.24 -3.24
N SER A 79 10.32 -22.84 -4.38
CA SER A 79 11.32 -23.42 -5.30
C SER A 79 12.20 -22.33 -5.90
N ILE A 80 11.64 -21.16 -6.17
CA ILE A 80 12.34 -20.03 -6.75
C ILE A 80 12.31 -18.84 -5.77
N PRO A 81 13.47 -18.23 -5.47
CA PRO A 81 13.51 -17.05 -4.61
C PRO A 81 12.71 -15.89 -5.20
N ALA A 82 11.79 -15.36 -4.42
CA ALA A 82 10.97 -14.21 -4.79
C ALA A 82 10.68 -13.35 -3.54
N PHE A 83 10.53 -12.05 -3.73
CA PHE A 83 10.22 -11.12 -2.65
C PHE A 83 8.70 -11.06 -2.42
N THR A 84 8.24 -11.27 -1.19
CA THR A 84 6.82 -11.11 -0.87
C THR A 84 6.41 -9.66 -1.01
N ALA A 85 5.40 -9.38 -1.83
CA ALA A 85 4.91 -8.03 -2.03
C ALA A 85 4.42 -7.43 -0.70
N LEU A 86 5.02 -6.32 -0.30
CA LEU A 86 4.61 -5.51 0.84
C LEU A 86 4.14 -4.16 0.31
N ALA A 87 2.84 -4.05 0.11
CA ALA A 87 2.22 -2.95 -0.61
C ALA A 87 1.45 -1.99 0.31
N PHE A 88 1.10 -0.84 -0.23
CA PHE A 88 0.20 0.15 0.35
C PHE A 88 -0.43 0.96 -0.79
N TYR A 89 -1.38 1.85 -0.49
CA TYR A 89 -1.97 2.71 -1.51
C TYR A 89 -1.46 4.14 -1.37
N ILE A 90 -1.09 4.73 -2.50
CA ILE A 90 -0.76 6.15 -2.60
C ILE A 90 -1.17 6.67 -3.98
N GLU A 91 -1.50 7.93 -4.07
CA GLU A 91 -1.80 8.57 -5.34
C GLU A 91 -0.64 8.39 -6.33
N TYR A 92 -0.96 7.91 -7.55
CA TYR A 92 0.06 7.72 -8.56
C TYR A 92 0.58 9.08 -9.03
N PRO A 93 1.90 9.31 -9.04
CA PRO A 93 2.46 10.61 -9.35
C PRO A 93 2.26 10.97 -10.82
N GLU A 94 1.36 11.91 -11.09
CA GLU A 94 1.13 12.47 -12.40
C GLU A 94 2.06 13.65 -12.65
N LEU A 95 2.61 13.75 -13.87
CA LEU A 95 3.25 14.96 -14.35
C LEU A 95 2.19 15.98 -14.77
N ASP A 96 2.56 17.27 -14.80
CA ASP A 96 1.65 18.32 -15.21
C ASP A 96 1.00 18.07 -16.58
N GLU A 97 1.73 17.43 -17.48
CA GLU A 97 1.28 17.05 -18.82
C GLU A 97 0.27 15.91 -18.84
N THR A 98 0.26 15.06 -17.82
CA THR A 98 -0.61 13.86 -17.71
C THR A 98 -1.70 13.97 -16.66
N LYS A 99 -1.81 15.08 -15.95
CA LYS A 99 -2.81 15.31 -14.90
C LYS A 99 -4.26 15.09 -15.35
N HIS A 100 -4.52 15.18 -16.64
CA HIS A 100 -5.86 14.95 -17.20
C HIS A 100 -6.26 13.47 -17.25
N LEU A 101 -5.32 12.55 -17.01
CA LEU A 101 -5.60 11.11 -17.06
C LEU A 101 -6.28 10.58 -15.79
N ASP A 102 -6.12 11.28 -14.65
CA ASP A 102 -6.70 10.93 -13.33
C ASP A 102 -6.57 9.43 -13.01
N ARG A 103 -5.34 8.94 -12.94
CA ARG A 103 -5.05 7.51 -12.75
C ARG A 103 -5.37 7.00 -11.33
N GLY A 104 -5.68 7.92 -10.42
CA GLY A 104 -6.08 7.62 -9.06
C GLY A 104 -4.98 6.98 -8.22
N LEU A 105 -5.36 6.09 -7.32
CA LEU A 105 -4.42 5.41 -6.44
C LEU A 105 -3.61 4.37 -7.18
N GLY A 106 -2.30 4.40 -6.99
CA GLY A 106 -1.38 3.35 -7.38
C GLY A 106 -1.11 2.36 -6.24
N LEU A 107 -0.47 1.25 -6.57
CA LEU A 107 -0.09 0.19 -5.65
C LEU A 107 1.44 0.02 -5.61
N PRO A 108 2.16 0.88 -4.87
CA PRO A 108 3.59 0.67 -4.67
C PRO A 108 3.83 -0.52 -3.76
N THR A 109 4.87 -1.29 -4.06
CA THR A 109 5.35 -2.41 -3.26
C THR A 109 6.84 -2.32 -3.01
N TYR A 110 7.28 -2.80 -1.86
CA TYR A 110 8.69 -3.03 -1.63
C TYR A 110 9.15 -4.23 -2.45
N VAL A 111 10.28 -4.09 -3.12
CA VAL A 111 10.92 -5.14 -3.93
C VAL A 111 12.28 -5.53 -3.38
N GLN A 112 12.75 -4.82 -2.35
CA GLN A 112 14.01 -5.02 -1.65
C GLN A 112 13.93 -4.39 -0.25
N GLU A 113 14.53 -5.04 0.74
CA GLU A 113 14.55 -4.53 2.12
C GLU A 113 15.73 -3.59 2.39
N THR A 114 16.91 -3.91 1.85
CA THR A 114 18.12 -3.15 2.18
C THR A 114 18.99 -2.91 0.93
N PRO A 115 19.10 -1.65 0.49
CA PRO A 115 18.25 -0.52 0.89
C PRO A 115 16.80 -0.72 0.43
N PRO A 116 15.82 -0.12 1.11
CA PRO A 116 14.41 -0.28 0.70
C PRO A 116 14.20 0.34 -0.68
N LEU A 117 13.63 -0.47 -1.60
CA LEU A 117 13.31 -0.05 -2.97
C LEU A 117 11.82 -0.25 -3.19
N LEU A 118 11.16 0.80 -3.69
CA LEU A 118 9.74 0.81 -4.04
C LEU A 118 9.57 0.83 -5.56
N ASN A 119 8.71 -0.05 -6.05
CA ASN A 119 8.24 -0.07 -7.42
C ASN A 119 6.70 -0.12 -7.44
N TRP A 120 6.11 0.25 -8.58
CA TRP A 120 4.67 0.23 -8.79
C TRP A 120 4.24 -1.12 -9.34
N ILE A 121 3.19 -1.72 -8.78
CA ILE A 121 2.48 -2.83 -9.42
C ILE A 121 1.49 -2.23 -10.41
N TYR A 122 1.47 -2.76 -11.63
CA TYR A 122 0.61 -2.33 -12.72
C TYR A 122 0.22 -3.54 -13.59
N ALA A 123 -0.84 -3.43 -14.37
CA ALA A 123 -1.12 -4.38 -15.42
C ALA A 123 -0.56 -3.86 -16.75
N ASP A 124 0.19 -4.69 -17.43
CA ASP A 124 0.68 -4.39 -18.78
C ASP A 124 -0.52 -4.24 -19.71
N ASN A 125 -0.54 -3.21 -20.56
CA ASN A 125 -1.68 -2.91 -21.42
C ASN A 125 -1.73 -3.72 -22.71
N GLU A 126 -0.70 -4.50 -23.00
CA GLU A 126 -0.61 -5.39 -24.16
C GLU A 126 -0.74 -6.85 -23.75
N THR A 127 -0.02 -7.28 -22.70
CA THR A 127 0.03 -8.67 -22.27
C THR A 127 -0.93 -8.98 -21.11
N TYR A 128 -1.49 -7.98 -20.46
CA TYR A 128 -2.35 -8.05 -19.26
C TYR A 128 -1.71 -8.71 -18.04
N GLU A 129 -0.43 -9.04 -18.13
CA GLU A 129 0.37 -9.50 -16.99
C GLU A 129 0.41 -8.45 -15.89
N LEU A 130 0.29 -8.86 -14.65
CA LEU A 130 0.68 -7.99 -13.54
C LEU A 130 2.21 -7.92 -13.47
N ARG A 131 2.73 -6.72 -13.56
CA ARG A 131 4.16 -6.43 -13.53
C ARG A 131 4.48 -5.44 -12.44
N TYR A 132 5.76 -5.28 -12.13
CA TYR A 132 6.22 -4.21 -11.26
C TYR A 132 7.41 -3.49 -11.87
N GLY A 133 7.48 -2.20 -11.64
CA GLY A 133 8.55 -1.38 -12.18
C GLY A 133 8.56 0.02 -11.59
N ASN A 134 9.58 0.78 -11.96
CA ASN A 134 9.64 2.19 -11.61
C ASN A 134 8.60 3.00 -12.43
N ARG A 135 8.51 4.32 -12.13
CA ARG A 135 7.52 5.16 -12.82
C ARG A 135 7.68 5.18 -14.35
N SER A 136 8.91 5.19 -14.85
CA SER A 136 9.14 5.23 -16.31
C SER A 136 8.69 3.95 -17.01
N GLN A 137 8.76 2.81 -16.32
CA GLN A 137 8.29 1.53 -16.84
C GLN A 137 6.77 1.38 -16.75
N SER A 138 6.15 1.95 -15.70
CA SER A 138 4.72 1.75 -15.45
C SER A 138 3.81 2.79 -16.12
N VAL A 139 4.33 3.97 -16.49
CA VAL A 139 3.51 5.12 -16.88
C VAL A 139 2.64 4.90 -18.11
N GLU A 140 3.03 4.03 -19.04
CA GLU A 140 2.28 3.73 -20.26
C GLU A 140 1.25 2.61 -20.07
N HIS A 141 1.20 2.00 -18.89
CA HIS A 141 0.37 0.84 -18.57
C HIS A 141 -0.78 1.18 -17.63
N ILE A 142 -1.53 0.18 -17.18
CA ILE A 142 -2.67 0.33 -16.27
C ILE A 142 -2.12 0.38 -14.83
N VAL A 143 -1.82 1.58 -14.35
CA VAL A 143 -1.22 1.82 -13.03
C VAL A 143 -2.24 2.04 -11.92
N GLY A 144 -3.53 2.13 -12.26
CA GLY A 144 -4.63 2.39 -11.34
C GLY A 144 -5.95 2.72 -12.07
N PRO A 145 -7.00 3.07 -11.34
CA PRO A 145 -7.03 3.19 -9.88
C PRO A 145 -7.06 1.82 -9.18
N TRP A 146 -6.17 1.64 -8.23
CA TRP A 146 -6.24 0.55 -7.26
C TRP A 146 -7.11 0.98 -6.08
N ASP A 147 -7.93 0.06 -5.57
CA ASP A 147 -8.81 0.33 -4.43
C ASP A 147 -9.12 -0.97 -3.65
N TRP A 148 -9.95 -0.86 -2.65
CA TRP A 148 -10.48 -1.96 -1.87
C TRP A 148 -12.02 -1.94 -1.81
N ASP A 149 -12.62 -3.03 -1.36
CA ASP A 149 -14.05 -3.12 -1.07
C ASP A 149 -14.44 -2.33 0.20
N LYS A 150 -15.73 -2.33 0.54
CA LYS A 150 -16.24 -1.63 1.74
C LYS A 150 -15.69 -2.19 3.04
N GLU A 151 -15.34 -3.46 3.05
CA GLU A 151 -14.75 -4.19 4.16
C GLU A 151 -13.22 -4.00 4.22
N GLU A 152 -12.64 -3.23 3.31
CA GLU A 152 -11.20 -2.95 3.17
C GLU A 152 -10.36 -4.23 3.00
N ARG A 153 -10.94 -5.29 2.43
CA ARG A 153 -10.34 -6.61 2.32
C ARG A 153 -9.96 -6.98 0.88
N ILE A 154 -10.88 -6.84 -0.06
CA ILE A 154 -10.69 -7.27 -1.45
C ILE A 154 -10.08 -6.14 -2.26
N ILE A 155 -9.01 -6.46 -2.98
CA ILE A 155 -8.30 -5.52 -3.87
C ILE A 155 -9.02 -5.45 -5.22
N SER A 156 -9.09 -4.25 -5.77
CA SER A 156 -9.57 -4.00 -7.13
C SER A 156 -8.59 -3.17 -7.93
N LEU A 157 -8.56 -3.38 -9.23
CA LEU A 157 -7.93 -2.52 -10.21
C LEU A 157 -9.00 -2.08 -11.21
N ASP A 158 -9.04 -0.78 -11.52
CA ASP A 158 -10.08 -0.18 -12.37
C ASP A 158 -11.52 -0.59 -11.96
N LYS A 159 -11.77 -0.60 -10.63
CA LYS A 159 -13.04 -1.00 -10.00
C LYS A 159 -13.44 -2.48 -10.19
N LYS A 160 -12.57 -3.30 -10.77
CA LYS A 160 -12.80 -4.73 -11.00
C LYS A 160 -12.11 -5.55 -9.90
N GLN A 161 -12.89 -6.32 -9.14
CA GLN A 161 -12.41 -7.18 -8.03
C GLN A 161 -12.20 -8.63 -8.46
N LYS A 162 -12.90 -9.07 -9.52
CA LYS A 162 -12.93 -10.45 -10.00
C LYS A 162 -12.26 -10.62 -11.35
N ALA A 163 -11.36 -9.71 -11.68
CA ALA A 163 -10.66 -9.69 -12.96
C ALA A 163 -9.20 -10.13 -12.83
N PHE A 164 -8.86 -10.84 -11.76
CA PHE A 164 -7.51 -11.37 -11.61
C PHE A 164 -7.51 -12.87 -11.87
N TYR A 165 -6.50 -13.31 -12.60
CA TYR A 165 -6.29 -14.72 -12.95
C TYR A 165 -4.85 -15.10 -12.62
N ALA A 166 -4.67 -16.32 -12.12
CA ALA A 166 -3.38 -16.98 -12.04
C ALA A 166 -3.24 -17.87 -13.27
N VAL A 167 -2.16 -17.73 -14.02
CA VAL A 167 -1.84 -18.53 -15.22
C VAL A 167 -0.55 -19.30 -14.94
N GLU A 168 -0.56 -20.60 -15.14
CA GLU A 168 0.61 -21.46 -14.99
C GLU A 168 1.48 -21.39 -16.26
N GLU A 169 2.42 -20.46 -16.32
CA GLU A 169 3.30 -20.28 -17.47
C GLU A 169 4.35 -21.38 -17.58
N GLU A 170 4.84 -21.85 -16.45
CA GLU A 170 5.75 -22.98 -16.30
C GLU A 170 5.26 -23.84 -15.13
N GLU A 171 5.64 -25.13 -15.09
CA GLU A 171 5.18 -26.06 -14.05
C GLU A 171 5.41 -25.52 -12.63
N GLY A 172 4.32 -25.24 -11.91
CA GLY A 172 4.31 -24.67 -10.56
C GLY A 172 4.63 -23.17 -10.50
N GLU A 173 4.71 -22.46 -11.62
CA GLU A 173 4.94 -21.01 -11.70
C GLU A 173 3.68 -20.26 -12.13
N TRP A 174 2.96 -19.74 -11.17
CA TRP A 174 1.69 -19.05 -11.37
C TRP A 174 1.87 -17.54 -11.47
N ALA A 175 1.86 -17.01 -12.69
CA ALA A 175 1.89 -15.57 -12.94
C ALA A 175 0.49 -14.96 -12.78
N LEU A 176 0.43 -13.71 -12.32
CA LEU A 176 -0.83 -12.98 -12.17
C LEU A 176 -1.13 -12.13 -13.40
N TYR A 177 -2.37 -12.18 -13.83
CA TYR A 177 -2.92 -11.43 -14.96
C TYR A 177 -4.16 -10.62 -14.52
N PHE A 178 -4.46 -9.57 -15.29
CA PHE A 178 -5.62 -8.72 -15.08
C PHE A 178 -6.51 -8.73 -16.32
N ASP A 179 -7.68 -9.36 -16.24
CA ASP A 179 -8.68 -9.38 -17.29
C ASP A 179 -9.34 -7.99 -17.44
N ARG A 180 -8.75 -7.20 -18.33
CA ARG A 180 -9.22 -5.86 -18.63
C ARG A 180 -10.53 -5.87 -19.39
N ASP A 181 -10.70 -6.77 -20.33
CA ASP A 181 -11.77 -6.74 -21.31
C ASP A 181 -12.98 -7.58 -20.89
N GLY A 182 -12.79 -8.48 -19.92
CA GLY A 182 -13.85 -9.33 -19.37
C GLY A 182 -14.15 -10.54 -20.26
N ASP A 183 -13.14 -11.01 -21.00
CA ASP A 183 -13.16 -12.18 -21.88
C ASP A 183 -12.46 -13.40 -21.26
N GLU A 184 -12.18 -13.36 -19.97
CA GLU A 184 -11.42 -14.40 -19.24
C GLU A 184 -10.01 -14.61 -19.78
N LEU A 185 -9.39 -13.54 -20.31
CA LEU A 185 -8.06 -13.51 -20.93
C LEU A 185 -7.96 -14.27 -22.27
N GLU A 186 -9.05 -14.77 -22.86
CA GLU A 186 -9.03 -15.63 -24.06
C GLU A 186 -8.17 -15.00 -25.18
N GLY A 187 -8.41 -13.73 -25.51
CA GLY A 187 -7.68 -13.04 -26.58
C GLY A 187 -6.19 -12.92 -26.32
N VAL A 188 -5.80 -12.54 -25.11
CA VAL A 188 -4.40 -12.29 -24.79
C VAL A 188 -3.61 -13.59 -24.61
N LEU A 189 -4.23 -14.64 -24.05
CA LEU A 189 -3.59 -15.96 -23.92
C LEU A 189 -3.38 -16.62 -25.28
N GLU A 190 -4.32 -16.42 -26.25
CA GLU A 190 -4.15 -16.88 -27.61
C GLU A 190 -2.93 -16.22 -28.28
N GLU A 191 -2.80 -14.90 -28.18
CA GLU A 191 -1.70 -14.15 -28.76
C GLU A 191 -0.33 -14.55 -28.16
N GLN A 192 -0.29 -14.92 -26.89
CA GLN A 192 0.91 -15.36 -26.19
C GLN A 192 1.19 -16.87 -26.33
N GLY A 193 0.26 -17.65 -26.91
CA GLY A 193 0.39 -19.10 -27.04
C GLY A 193 0.24 -19.85 -25.72
N LEU A 194 -0.53 -19.28 -24.77
CA LEU A 194 -0.75 -19.80 -23.42
C LEU A 194 -2.17 -20.40 -23.23
N LEU A 195 -2.95 -20.57 -24.32
CA LEU A 195 -4.30 -21.13 -24.20
C LEU A 195 -4.35 -22.55 -23.62
N ASP A 196 -3.27 -23.32 -23.79
CA ASP A 196 -3.18 -24.68 -23.25
C ASP A 196 -2.70 -24.71 -21.79
N CYS A 197 -2.34 -23.56 -21.21
CA CYS A 197 -1.90 -23.44 -19.83
C CYS A 197 -3.10 -23.47 -18.88
N ALA A 198 -2.90 -23.99 -17.68
CA ALA A 198 -3.90 -23.86 -16.63
C ALA A 198 -4.06 -22.40 -16.21
N PHE A 199 -5.29 -21.94 -16.04
CA PHE A 199 -5.59 -20.62 -15.50
C PHE A 199 -6.78 -20.67 -14.55
N VAL A 200 -6.69 -19.91 -13.47
CA VAL A 200 -7.65 -19.94 -12.36
C VAL A 200 -8.04 -18.52 -11.98
N PRO A 201 -9.34 -18.20 -11.88
CA PRO A 201 -9.78 -16.91 -11.36
C PRO A 201 -9.46 -16.78 -9.88
N VAL A 202 -8.78 -15.69 -9.48
CA VAL A 202 -8.37 -15.45 -8.11
C VAL A 202 -8.92 -14.13 -7.58
N THR A 203 -9.24 -14.09 -6.30
CA THR A 203 -9.56 -12.86 -5.58
C THR A 203 -8.33 -12.44 -4.77
N LEU A 204 -7.84 -11.22 -5.00
CA LEU A 204 -6.71 -10.68 -4.25
C LEU A 204 -7.21 -10.04 -2.95
N VAL A 205 -6.67 -10.47 -1.82
CA VAL A 205 -7.06 -9.97 -0.51
C VAL A 205 -5.89 -9.36 0.26
N ARG A 206 -6.20 -8.31 1.01
CA ARG A 206 -5.24 -7.61 1.87
C ARG A 206 -5.06 -8.36 3.19
N LYS A 207 -3.81 -8.50 3.59
CA LYS A 207 -3.42 -8.98 4.93
C LYS A 207 -2.54 -7.91 5.58
N ILE A 208 -3.12 -7.13 6.47
CA ILE A 208 -2.42 -6.03 7.14
C ILE A 208 -1.21 -6.58 7.91
N VAL A 209 -0.08 -5.93 7.73
CA VAL A 209 1.14 -6.21 8.49
C VAL A 209 1.23 -5.26 9.66
N GLU A 210 1.13 -5.78 10.88
CA GLU A 210 1.35 -5.00 12.08
C GLU A 210 2.85 -4.68 12.19
N GLU A 211 3.22 -3.41 12.06
CA GLU A 211 4.58 -2.97 12.34
C GLU A 211 4.85 -3.16 13.84
N LYS A 212 5.79 -4.02 14.20
CA LYS A 212 6.29 -4.06 15.58
C LYS A 212 6.81 -2.66 15.93
N PRO A 213 6.36 -2.06 17.03
CA PRO A 213 6.91 -0.78 17.46
C PRO A 213 8.44 -0.92 17.56
N PRO A 214 9.21 0.10 17.12
CA PRO A 214 10.65 0.06 17.22
C PRO A 214 11.04 -0.20 18.69
N PRO A 215 12.08 -1.02 18.95
CA PRO A 215 12.52 -1.29 20.30
C PRO A 215 12.78 0.05 21.00
N ALA A 216 12.17 0.22 22.18
CA ALA A 216 12.29 1.44 22.96
C ALA A 216 13.77 1.80 23.07
N GLN A 217 14.16 2.93 22.50
CA GLN A 217 15.51 3.45 22.68
C GLN A 217 15.71 3.66 24.17
N PRO A 218 16.82 3.17 24.78
CA PRO A 218 17.08 3.42 26.17
C PRO A 218 17.11 4.94 26.36
N GLN A 219 16.16 5.45 27.13
CA GLN A 219 16.13 6.85 27.51
C GLN A 219 17.44 7.16 28.21
N SER A 220 18.31 7.97 27.60
CA SER A 220 19.49 8.50 28.21
C SER A 220 19.04 9.32 29.42
N GLN A 221 19.26 8.78 30.63
CA GLN A 221 19.01 9.48 31.88
C GLN A 221 19.76 10.81 31.83
N PRO A 222 19.14 11.94 32.20
CA PRO A 222 19.85 13.20 32.29
C PRO A 222 20.93 13.08 33.36
N ARG A 223 22.18 13.24 32.97
CA ARG A 223 23.34 13.33 33.87
C ARG A 223 23.05 14.41 34.88
N GLY A 224 22.88 14.01 36.15
CA GLY A 224 22.73 14.92 37.28
C GLY A 224 23.85 15.94 37.32
N GLN A 225 23.47 17.20 37.34
CA GLN A 225 24.36 18.31 37.66
C GLN A 225 24.84 18.16 39.11
N SER A 226 26.10 17.80 39.28
CA SER A 226 26.75 17.88 40.58
C SER A 226 26.98 19.37 40.91
N GLN A 227 26.19 19.89 41.84
CA GLN A 227 26.41 21.16 42.46
C GLN A 227 27.70 21.07 43.26
N GLY A 228 28.78 21.74 42.80
CA GLY A 228 29.97 22.01 43.58
C GLY A 228 29.68 23.04 44.64
N GLN A 229 29.59 22.61 45.91
CA GLN A 229 29.64 23.53 47.06
C GLN A 229 31.06 24.06 47.23
N ALA A 230 31.23 25.35 47.02
CA ALA A 230 32.41 26.10 47.46
C ALA A 230 32.29 26.37 48.95
N GLN A 231 33.07 25.69 49.80
CA GLN A 231 33.33 26.10 51.16
C GLN A 231 34.60 26.98 51.20
N GLY A 232 34.38 28.26 51.50
CA GLY A 232 35.47 29.17 51.91
C GLY A 232 35.91 28.85 53.33
N GLN A 233 37.19 28.78 53.53
CA GLN A 233 37.77 28.93 54.86
C GLN A 233 38.88 29.97 54.83
N ASN A 234 38.60 31.03 55.60
CA ASN A 234 39.53 32.01 56.13
C ASN A 234 40.47 31.35 57.10
N GLY A 235 41.71 31.81 57.16
CA GLY A 235 42.64 31.48 58.29
C GLY A 235 44.04 32.04 58.13
N LYS A 236 44.22 33.31 58.51
CA LYS A 236 45.24 33.91 59.35
C LYS A 236 46.67 33.33 59.41
N ALA A 237 47.61 34.19 59.05
CA ALA A 237 48.71 34.79 59.80
C ALA A 237 49.69 33.90 60.58
N GLY A 238 50.98 34.17 60.39
CA GLY A 238 51.99 33.94 61.41
C GLY A 238 53.41 33.74 60.91
N GLN A 239 54.14 34.82 60.85
CA GLN A 239 55.51 35.03 61.27
C GLN A 239 56.41 33.80 61.51
N LYS A 240 57.49 33.72 60.85
CA LYS A 240 58.89 34.05 61.20
C LYS A 240 59.79 33.77 60.00
#